data_f6cccbac4b9d60d141974abaeeae735d
#
_entry.id   f6cccbac4b9d60d141974abaeeae735d
#
_cell.length_a   1.000
_cell.length_b   1.000
_cell.length_c   1.000
_cell.angle_alpha   90.00
_cell.angle_beta   90.00
_cell.angle_gamma   90.00
#
_symmetry.space_group_name_H-M   'P 1'
#
loop_
_entity.id
_entity.type
_entity.pdbx_description
1 polymer ?
#
loop_
_entity_poly.entity_id
_entity_poly.type
_entity_poly.pdbx_seq_one_letter_code
_entity_poly.pdbx_strand_id
1 'polypeptide(L)'
;MRRISAGLIVIMSVLLVSCKGKTGNTITVGSDKLDNTQSYFSESMHTVARCDTGYYYLDKCSASDDNLMFYDDKSEESIVLCNKPQCGHDGEECMAYISGSEFKSELYYYNSYIYMISSKGNLVQISADGTQRTDLGSICVLSGQDSVSMCFNDGYAYVSQEITGDIEGNVTVRLYRFNLDTGSSDKIYEETGYGLSLIHISEPTRQAEI
;
A
#
# COMPACT_ATOMS: atom_id res chain seq x y z
N MET A 1 46.97 -61.81 -39.11
CA MET A 1 47.38 -60.40 -38.84
C MET A 1 46.13 -59.55 -38.70
N ARG A 2 45.77 -59.19 -37.44
CA ARG A 2 44.60 -58.36 -37.16
C ARG A 2 45.10 -56.95 -36.85
N ARG A 3 44.67 -55.97 -37.62
CA ARG A 3 44.95 -54.59 -37.41
C ARG A 3 43.88 -54.01 -36.42
N ILE A 4 44.30 -53.54 -35.29
CA ILE A 4 43.48 -52.85 -34.27
C ILE A 4 43.53 -51.40 -34.67
N SER A 5 42.34 -50.86 -35.02
CA SER A 5 42.11 -49.42 -35.29
C SER A 5 41.83 -48.72 -34.02
N ALA A 6 42.72 -47.84 -33.60
CA ALA A 6 42.52 -46.99 -32.40
C ALA A 6 41.55 -45.82 -32.72
N GLY A 7 40.36 -45.91 -32.21
CA GLY A 7 39.38 -44.82 -32.31
C GLY A 7 39.73 -43.70 -31.32
N LEU A 8 39.98 -42.53 -31.85
CA LEU A 8 40.20 -41.29 -31.07
C LEU A 8 38.88 -40.75 -30.57
N ILE A 9 38.63 -40.90 -29.28
CA ILE A 9 37.45 -40.29 -28.63
C ILE A 9 37.81 -38.85 -28.30
N VAL A 10 37.27 -37.90 -29.05
CA VAL A 10 37.30 -36.47 -28.74
C VAL A 10 36.22 -36.20 -27.73
N ILE A 11 36.61 -36.01 -26.46
CA ILE A 11 35.72 -35.52 -25.40
C ILE A 11 35.55 -34.02 -25.60
N MET A 12 34.43 -33.61 -26.16
CA MET A 12 34.04 -32.23 -26.29
C MET A 12 33.50 -31.76 -24.94
N SER A 13 34.33 -31.09 -24.16
CA SER A 13 33.94 -30.45 -22.89
C SER A 13 33.05 -29.26 -23.19
N VAL A 14 31.74 -29.43 -23.06
CA VAL A 14 30.79 -28.33 -23.11
C VAL A 14 30.92 -27.57 -21.79
N LEU A 15 31.57 -26.42 -21.81
CA LEU A 15 31.55 -25.46 -20.74
C LEU A 15 30.15 -24.87 -20.69
N LEU A 16 29.31 -25.39 -19.79
CA LEU A 16 28.07 -24.74 -19.39
C LEU A 16 28.45 -23.45 -18.63
N VAL A 17 28.47 -22.33 -19.32
CA VAL A 17 28.45 -21.02 -18.72
C VAL A 17 27.08 -20.88 -18.05
N SER A 18 27.03 -21.19 -16.77
CA SER A 18 25.88 -20.88 -15.94
C SER A 18 25.81 -19.35 -15.82
N CYS A 19 24.95 -18.74 -16.63
CA CYS A 19 24.49 -17.41 -16.34
C CYS A 19 23.80 -17.48 -14.98
N LYS A 20 24.44 -16.97 -13.94
CA LYS A 20 23.75 -16.59 -12.71
C LYS A 20 22.78 -15.48 -13.08
N GLY A 21 21.57 -15.85 -13.48
CA GLY A 21 20.45 -14.95 -13.46
C GLY A 21 20.33 -14.44 -12.01
N LYS A 22 20.28 -13.14 -11.84
CA LYS A 22 19.85 -12.56 -10.55
C LYS A 22 18.50 -13.21 -10.24
N THR A 23 18.49 -14.09 -9.27
CA THR A 23 17.26 -14.59 -8.67
C THR A 23 16.49 -13.35 -8.20
N GLY A 24 15.33 -13.09 -8.81
CA GLY A 24 14.46 -12.03 -8.33
C GLY A 24 14.27 -12.23 -6.82
N ASN A 25 14.46 -11.17 -6.06
CA ASN A 25 14.25 -11.19 -4.61
C ASN A 25 12.79 -11.58 -4.37
N THR A 26 12.57 -12.76 -3.85
CA THR A 26 11.23 -13.18 -3.43
C THR A 26 10.95 -12.48 -2.11
N ILE A 27 9.98 -11.58 -2.10
CA ILE A 27 9.51 -10.94 -0.87
C ILE A 27 8.87 -12.02 -0.01
N THR A 28 9.47 -12.31 1.14
CA THR A 28 8.87 -13.20 2.14
C THR A 28 8.03 -12.34 3.07
N VAL A 29 6.73 -12.28 2.83
CA VAL A 29 5.80 -11.66 3.76
C VAL A 29 5.69 -12.57 4.97
N GLY A 30 5.97 -12.02 6.17
CA GLY A 30 5.75 -12.71 7.43
C GLY A 30 4.27 -13.11 7.54
N SER A 31 3.98 -14.29 8.08
CA SER A 31 2.60 -14.65 8.42
C SER A 31 2.19 -13.82 9.63
N ASP A 32 1.60 -12.67 9.40
CA ASP A 32 1.03 -11.85 10.45
C ASP A 32 -0.01 -12.67 11.18
N LYS A 33 0.18 -12.88 12.47
CA LYS A 33 -0.94 -13.22 13.32
C LYS A 33 -1.92 -12.09 13.18
N LEU A 34 -3.17 -12.37 12.88
CA LEU A 34 -4.27 -11.42 12.91
C LEU A 34 -4.19 -10.62 14.21
N ASP A 35 -3.44 -9.56 14.19
CA ASP A 35 -3.45 -8.56 15.24
C ASP A 35 -4.50 -7.54 14.81
N ASN A 36 -5.63 -7.54 15.50
CA ASN A 36 -6.69 -6.57 15.27
C ASN A 36 -6.27 -5.15 15.64
N THR A 37 -5.03 -4.98 16.12
CA THR A 37 -4.48 -3.69 16.47
C THR A 37 -3.79 -3.09 15.25
N GLN A 38 -4.28 -1.96 14.83
CA GLN A 38 -3.65 -1.14 13.82
C GLN A 38 -2.41 -0.45 14.42
N SER A 39 -1.30 -0.46 13.68
CA SER A 39 -0.23 0.49 13.93
C SER A 39 -0.62 1.84 13.31
N TYR A 40 -1.04 2.76 14.15
CA TYR A 40 -1.38 4.13 13.75
C TYR A 40 -0.14 5.02 13.86
N PHE A 41 0.27 5.63 12.75
CA PHE A 41 1.19 6.75 12.75
C PHE A 41 0.40 8.03 12.52
N SER A 42 0.21 8.79 13.59
CA SER A 42 -0.41 10.09 13.54
C SER A 42 0.70 11.12 13.34
N GLU A 43 0.92 11.56 12.14
CA GLU A 43 1.39 12.92 11.85
C GLU A 43 1.56 13.10 10.34
N SER A 44 0.68 13.83 9.79
CA SER A 44 0.65 14.67 8.57
C SER A 44 1.37 14.28 7.28
N MET A 45 2.01 13.13 7.14
CA MET A 45 2.45 12.57 5.84
C MET A 45 2.60 11.05 5.94
N HIS A 46 1.52 10.34 5.72
CA HIS A 46 1.50 8.87 5.79
C HIS A 46 2.07 8.23 4.51
N THR A 47 3.27 8.61 4.11
CA THR A 47 3.97 8.00 2.97
C THR A 47 4.72 6.73 3.34
N VAL A 48 4.63 6.31 4.60
CA VAL A 48 5.31 5.14 5.15
C VAL A 48 4.33 4.31 5.97
N ALA A 49 4.29 3.00 5.72
CA ALA A 49 3.51 2.05 6.49
C ALA A 49 4.41 0.94 7.04
N ARG A 50 4.33 0.67 8.35
CA ARG A 50 5.11 -0.38 9.04
C ARG A 50 4.42 -1.73 8.92
N CYS A 51 5.19 -2.78 8.64
CA CYS A 51 4.80 -4.19 8.86
C CYS A 51 5.81 -4.88 9.78
N ASP A 52 5.61 -6.17 10.09
CA ASP A 52 6.49 -6.91 11.02
C ASP A 52 7.92 -7.07 10.52
N THR A 53 8.13 -7.07 9.21
CA THR A 53 9.42 -7.36 8.57
C THR A 53 10.09 -6.15 7.94
N GLY A 54 9.42 -4.98 7.94
CA GLY A 54 9.98 -3.80 7.29
C GLY A 54 8.97 -2.67 7.09
N TYR A 55 9.20 -1.87 6.06
CA TYR A 55 8.41 -0.68 5.77
C TYR A 55 8.03 -0.64 4.30
N TYR A 56 6.78 -0.26 4.03
CA TYR A 56 6.33 0.17 2.71
C TYR A 56 6.39 1.69 2.64
N TYR A 57 6.89 2.23 1.56
CA TYR A 57 7.01 3.68 1.37
C TYR A 57 6.92 4.05 -0.10
N LEU A 58 6.68 5.34 -0.38
CA LEU A 58 6.67 5.88 -1.73
C LEU A 58 8.01 6.54 -2.04
N ASP A 59 8.58 6.22 -3.21
CA ASP A 59 9.79 6.84 -3.74
C ASP A 59 9.53 7.39 -5.14
N LYS A 60 10.04 8.57 -5.41
CA LYS A 60 9.83 9.28 -6.68
C LYS A 60 10.47 8.52 -7.85
N CYS A 61 9.66 8.14 -8.84
CA CYS A 61 10.14 7.62 -10.12
C CYS A 61 10.05 8.66 -11.24
N SER A 62 9.23 9.70 -11.07
CA SER A 62 9.13 10.86 -11.97
C SER A 62 8.85 12.14 -11.19
N ALA A 63 8.64 13.25 -11.88
CA ALA A 63 8.27 14.53 -11.26
C ALA A 63 6.92 14.45 -10.53
N SER A 64 5.99 13.62 -11.02
CA SER A 64 4.61 13.52 -10.53
C SER A 64 4.28 12.16 -9.90
N ASP A 65 5.06 11.12 -10.20
CA ASP A 65 4.69 9.75 -9.92
C ASP A 65 5.68 9.09 -8.97
N ASP A 66 5.20 8.08 -8.26
CA ASP A 66 5.95 7.34 -7.26
C ASP A 66 5.97 5.85 -7.58
N ASN A 67 6.97 5.15 -7.05
CA ASN A 67 6.96 3.71 -6.91
C ASN A 67 6.71 3.32 -5.47
N LEU A 68 5.84 2.35 -5.27
CA LEU A 68 5.67 1.70 -3.98
C LEU A 68 6.87 0.79 -3.73
N MET A 69 7.60 1.07 -2.65
CA MET A 69 8.82 0.39 -2.25
C MET A 69 8.57 -0.46 -1.00
N PHE A 70 9.39 -1.48 -0.84
CA PHE A 70 9.50 -2.23 0.40
C PHE A 70 10.95 -2.23 0.89
N TYR A 71 11.16 -1.82 2.14
CA TYR A 71 12.43 -1.94 2.86
C TYR A 71 12.35 -3.11 3.82
N ASP A 72 13.27 -4.06 3.71
CA ASP A 72 13.36 -5.24 4.57
C ASP A 72 14.36 -4.98 5.71
N ASP A 73 13.90 -5.08 6.97
CA ASP A 73 14.72 -4.82 8.16
C ASP A 73 15.90 -5.81 8.32
N LYS A 74 15.76 -7.01 7.76
CA LYS A 74 16.78 -8.06 7.95
C LYS A 74 17.91 -7.95 6.93
N SER A 75 17.59 -7.67 5.68
CA SER A 75 18.60 -7.50 4.61
C SER A 75 19.10 -6.07 4.52
N GLU A 76 18.38 -5.11 5.13
CA GLU A 76 18.63 -3.66 5.01
C GLU A 76 18.58 -3.17 3.55
N GLU A 77 17.81 -3.84 2.71
CA GLU A 77 17.65 -3.52 1.29
C GLU A 77 16.25 -3.01 0.98
N SER A 78 16.18 -2.10 0.02
CA SER A 78 14.93 -1.60 -0.55
C SER A 78 14.72 -2.16 -1.95
N ILE A 79 13.48 -2.57 -2.22
CA ILE A 79 13.07 -3.07 -3.54
C ILE A 79 11.76 -2.40 -3.97
N VAL A 80 11.56 -2.28 -5.29
CA VAL A 80 10.25 -1.92 -5.85
C VAL A 80 9.27 -3.05 -5.58
N LEU A 81 8.10 -2.76 -5.01
CA LEU A 81 7.08 -3.74 -4.66
C LEU A 81 6.34 -4.24 -5.92
N CYS A 82 7.06 -4.90 -6.79
CA CYS A 82 6.52 -5.47 -8.01
C CYS A 82 7.13 -6.84 -8.28
N ASN A 83 6.28 -7.86 -8.35
CA ASN A 83 6.70 -9.24 -8.60
C ASN A 83 6.63 -9.63 -10.10
N LYS A 84 6.41 -8.67 -10.99
CA LYS A 84 6.33 -8.90 -12.44
C LYS A 84 7.74 -9.01 -13.04
N PRO A 85 8.13 -10.15 -13.64
CA PRO A 85 9.44 -10.30 -14.25
C PRO A 85 9.68 -9.27 -15.34
N GLN A 86 10.87 -8.68 -15.38
CA GLN A 86 11.30 -7.71 -16.40
C GLN A 86 10.42 -6.44 -16.47
N CYS A 87 9.76 -6.09 -15.38
CA CYS A 87 9.01 -4.85 -15.28
C CYS A 87 9.95 -3.65 -15.29
N GLY A 88 9.65 -2.61 -16.08
CA GLY A 88 10.40 -1.36 -16.11
C GLY A 88 10.08 -0.43 -14.94
N HIS A 89 8.99 -0.69 -14.23
CA HIS A 89 8.46 0.08 -13.09
C HIS A 89 8.13 1.56 -13.42
N ASP A 90 7.84 1.84 -14.69
CA ASP A 90 7.68 3.20 -15.24
C ASP A 90 6.27 3.50 -15.76
N GLY A 91 5.28 2.67 -15.46
CA GLY A 91 3.91 2.86 -15.95
C GLY A 91 2.87 1.98 -15.28
N GLU A 92 1.60 2.21 -15.65
CA GLU A 92 0.40 1.60 -15.05
C GLU A 92 0.37 0.05 -15.09
N GLU A 93 1.14 -0.56 -15.96
CA GLU A 93 1.32 -2.01 -16.02
C GLU A 93 2.08 -2.57 -14.80
N CYS A 94 2.76 -1.72 -14.05
CA CYS A 94 3.49 -2.09 -12.85
C CYS A 94 2.58 -2.04 -11.62
N MET A 95 2.62 -3.10 -10.79
CA MET A 95 1.84 -3.13 -9.53
C MET A 95 2.27 -2.05 -8.54
N ALA A 96 3.54 -1.64 -8.59
CA ALA A 96 4.12 -0.66 -7.71
C ALA A 96 4.01 0.79 -8.22
N TYR A 97 3.61 1.00 -9.47
CA TYR A 97 3.49 2.35 -10.02
C TYR A 97 2.28 3.08 -9.44
N ILE A 98 2.52 4.24 -8.88
CA ILE A 98 1.53 5.10 -8.23
C ILE A 98 1.53 6.45 -8.94
N SER A 99 0.50 6.70 -9.73
CA SER A 99 0.32 8.00 -10.38
C SER A 99 -0.09 9.04 -9.34
N GLY A 100 0.67 10.13 -9.25
CA GLY A 100 0.40 11.21 -8.31
C GLY A 100 -0.91 11.97 -8.57
N SER A 101 -1.50 11.81 -9.76
CA SER A 101 -2.84 12.35 -10.07
C SER A 101 -3.98 11.44 -9.62
N GLU A 102 -3.72 10.13 -9.44
CA GLU A 102 -4.75 9.14 -9.14
C GLU A 102 -4.92 8.84 -7.66
N PHE A 103 -3.88 9.06 -6.85
CA PHE A 103 -3.87 8.66 -5.46
C PHE A 103 -3.60 9.83 -4.52
N LYS A 104 -4.22 9.75 -3.34
CA LYS A 104 -3.73 10.47 -2.16
C LYS A 104 -2.47 9.75 -1.68
N SER A 105 -1.46 10.51 -1.28
CA SER A 105 -0.11 9.98 -0.97
C SER A 105 -0.02 9.22 0.36
N GLU A 106 -1.12 8.70 0.88
CA GLU A 106 -1.16 8.03 2.18
C GLU A 106 -1.15 6.52 2.01
N LEU A 107 -0.28 5.85 2.78
CA LEU A 107 -0.14 4.40 2.83
C LEU A 107 -0.61 3.86 4.17
N TYR A 108 -1.36 2.77 4.12
CA TYR A 108 -1.81 2.05 5.30
C TYR A 108 -1.51 0.56 5.14
N TYR A 109 -1.04 -0.08 6.18
CA TYR A 109 -0.82 -1.53 6.18
C TYR A 109 -1.79 -2.21 7.15
N TYR A 110 -2.51 -3.21 6.65
CA TYR A 110 -3.42 -4.02 7.46
C TYR A 110 -3.60 -5.40 6.84
N ASN A 111 -3.51 -6.46 7.64
CA ASN A 111 -3.74 -7.86 7.23
C ASN A 111 -3.01 -8.26 5.94
N SER A 112 -1.70 -8.01 5.87
CA SER A 112 -0.85 -8.36 4.71
C SER A 112 -1.20 -7.62 3.41
N TYR A 113 -1.86 -6.48 3.51
CA TYR A 113 -2.15 -5.61 2.38
C TYR A 113 -1.77 -4.16 2.69
N ILE A 114 -1.36 -3.48 1.62
CA ILE A 114 -1.21 -2.04 1.62
C ILE A 114 -2.50 -1.43 1.05
N TYR A 115 -2.99 -0.39 1.69
CA TYR A 115 -4.18 0.31 1.27
C TYR A 115 -3.87 1.76 0.94
N MET A 116 -4.54 2.26 -0.10
CA MET A 116 -4.50 3.65 -0.54
C MET A 116 -5.90 4.10 -0.95
N ILE A 117 -6.16 5.40 -0.84
CA ILE A 117 -7.39 5.99 -1.36
C ILE A 117 -7.08 6.71 -2.67
N SER A 118 -7.83 6.37 -3.72
CA SER A 118 -7.74 7.07 -5.00
C SER A 118 -8.31 8.50 -4.90
N SER A 119 -7.92 9.37 -5.80
CA SER A 119 -8.47 10.74 -5.90
C SER A 119 -9.98 10.77 -6.15
N LYS A 120 -10.55 9.66 -6.60
CA LYS A 120 -12.00 9.47 -6.78
C LYS A 120 -12.71 8.98 -5.52
N GLY A 121 -11.97 8.62 -4.46
CA GLY A 121 -12.50 8.09 -3.22
C GLY A 121 -12.72 6.59 -3.21
N ASN A 122 -12.06 5.84 -4.09
CA ASN A 122 -12.07 4.38 -4.06
C ASN A 122 -10.95 3.87 -3.15
N LEU A 123 -11.22 2.77 -2.44
CA LEU A 123 -10.20 2.03 -1.69
C LEU A 123 -9.46 1.08 -2.63
N VAL A 124 -8.16 1.24 -2.72
CA VAL A 124 -7.28 0.35 -3.48
C VAL A 124 -6.44 -0.48 -2.52
N GLN A 125 -6.37 -1.77 -2.76
CA GLN A 125 -5.62 -2.76 -2.01
C GLN A 125 -4.49 -3.31 -2.86
N ILE A 126 -3.29 -3.39 -2.30
CA ILE A 126 -2.11 -3.99 -2.93
C ILE A 126 -1.60 -5.08 -1.99
N SER A 127 -1.37 -6.29 -2.50
CA SER A 127 -0.82 -7.38 -1.68
C SER A 127 0.60 -7.05 -1.22
N ALA A 128 0.94 -7.44 0.00
CA ALA A 128 2.24 -7.15 0.61
C ALA A 128 3.44 -7.71 -0.17
N ASP A 129 3.22 -8.68 -1.07
CA ASP A 129 4.23 -9.26 -1.96
C ASP A 129 4.27 -8.62 -3.36
N GLY A 130 3.44 -7.62 -3.63
CA GLY A 130 3.40 -6.93 -4.92
C GLY A 130 2.83 -7.75 -6.07
N THR A 131 2.07 -8.82 -5.80
CA THR A 131 1.50 -9.69 -6.86
C THR A 131 0.13 -9.24 -7.34
N GLN A 132 -0.64 -8.56 -6.50
CA GLN A 132 -2.03 -8.16 -6.77
C GLN A 132 -2.28 -6.70 -6.42
N ARG A 133 -3.10 -6.05 -7.25
CA ARG A 133 -3.67 -4.72 -6.99
C ARG A 133 -5.14 -4.76 -7.35
N THR A 134 -5.99 -4.38 -6.42
CA THR A 134 -7.44 -4.50 -6.54
C THR A 134 -8.11 -3.19 -6.11
N ASP A 135 -9.02 -2.68 -6.93
CA ASP A 135 -9.96 -1.63 -6.53
C ASP A 135 -11.13 -2.31 -5.80
N LEU A 136 -11.28 -2.05 -4.51
CA LEU A 136 -12.33 -2.63 -3.67
C LEU A 136 -13.67 -1.89 -3.79
N GLY A 137 -13.66 -0.71 -4.38
CA GLY A 137 -14.87 0.10 -4.57
C GLY A 137 -14.82 1.46 -3.89
N SER A 138 -15.90 2.23 -4.06
CA SER A 138 -15.99 3.60 -3.59
C SER A 138 -16.36 3.66 -2.11
N ILE A 139 -15.57 4.42 -1.35
CA ILE A 139 -15.86 4.77 0.04
C ILE A 139 -16.71 6.04 0.09
N CYS A 140 -16.25 7.08 -0.60
CA CYS A 140 -16.83 8.42 -0.61
C CYS A 140 -16.50 9.11 -1.94
N VAL A 141 -17.09 10.27 -2.17
CA VAL A 141 -16.72 11.14 -3.29
C VAL A 141 -15.77 12.19 -2.75
N LEU A 142 -14.59 12.30 -3.35
CA LEU A 142 -13.58 13.28 -2.98
C LEU A 142 -13.56 14.45 -3.95
N SER A 143 -13.35 15.65 -3.41
CA SER A 143 -12.92 16.82 -4.14
C SER A 143 -11.41 17.02 -4.02
N GLY A 144 -10.83 17.89 -4.84
CA GLY A 144 -9.36 18.09 -4.86
C GLY A 144 -8.77 18.61 -3.55
N GLN A 145 -9.58 19.24 -2.70
CA GLN A 145 -9.16 19.86 -1.43
C GLN A 145 -9.51 19.04 -0.19
N ASP A 146 -10.22 17.92 -0.34
CA ASP A 146 -10.60 17.08 0.78
C ASP A 146 -9.38 16.40 1.38
N SER A 147 -9.27 16.44 2.71
CA SER A 147 -8.35 15.59 3.46
C SER A 147 -9.03 14.29 3.83
N VAL A 148 -8.29 13.21 3.78
CA VAL A 148 -8.79 11.90 4.21
C VAL A 148 -7.77 11.25 5.13
N SER A 149 -8.25 10.54 6.14
CA SER A 149 -7.43 9.66 6.96
C SER A 149 -8.18 8.35 7.19
N MET A 150 -7.44 7.28 7.43
CA MET A 150 -8.04 5.95 7.49
C MET A 150 -7.48 5.15 8.66
N CYS A 151 -8.33 4.33 9.25
CA CYS A 151 -7.92 3.31 10.20
C CYS A 151 -8.68 2.01 9.95
N PHE A 152 -8.14 0.89 10.45
CA PHE A 152 -8.72 -0.42 10.24
C PHE A 152 -9.05 -1.08 11.57
N ASN A 153 -10.16 -1.78 11.61
CA ASN A 153 -10.52 -2.62 12.72
C ASN A 153 -11.51 -3.70 12.28
N ASP A 154 -11.24 -4.95 12.66
CA ASP A 154 -12.14 -6.10 12.52
C ASP A 154 -12.76 -6.24 11.11
N GLY A 155 -11.93 -6.17 10.07
CA GLY A 155 -12.36 -6.33 8.66
C GLY A 155 -13.03 -5.09 8.05
N TYR A 156 -12.97 -3.96 8.74
CA TYR A 156 -13.49 -2.68 8.24
C TYR A 156 -12.39 -1.63 8.12
N ALA A 157 -12.50 -0.80 7.09
CA ALA A 157 -11.81 0.48 7.01
C ALA A 157 -12.75 1.59 7.49
N TYR A 158 -12.27 2.41 8.42
CA TYR A 158 -12.95 3.62 8.88
C TYR A 158 -12.23 4.82 8.27
N VAL A 159 -12.93 5.58 7.46
CA VAL A 159 -12.36 6.69 6.70
C VAL A 159 -12.99 7.99 7.14
N SER A 160 -12.17 8.89 7.63
CA SER A 160 -12.56 10.27 7.90
C SER A 160 -12.28 11.12 6.67
N GLN A 161 -13.28 11.84 6.21
CA GLN A 161 -13.20 12.86 5.17
C GLN A 161 -13.42 14.22 5.81
N GLU A 162 -12.46 15.12 5.64
CA GLU A 162 -12.59 16.52 6.00
C GLU A 162 -12.73 17.35 4.73
N ILE A 163 -13.85 18.05 4.63
CA ILE A 163 -14.21 18.90 3.52
C ILE A 163 -14.10 20.33 4.00
N THR A 164 -13.09 21.05 3.53
CA THR A 164 -12.96 22.47 3.81
C THR A 164 -14.04 23.20 3.02
N GLY A 165 -14.94 23.87 3.76
CA GLY A 165 -16.04 24.62 3.18
C GLY A 165 -15.61 25.92 2.54
N ASP A 166 -16.58 26.69 2.19
CA ASP A 166 -16.53 27.96 1.50
C ASP A 166 -15.78 29.09 2.26
N ILE A 167 -16.00 30.31 1.84
CA ILE A 167 -15.36 31.56 2.32
C ILE A 167 -15.58 31.79 3.84
N GLU A 168 -16.52 31.10 4.48
CA GLU A 168 -16.83 31.25 5.91
C GLU A 168 -15.97 30.38 6.83
N GLY A 169 -15.12 29.50 6.28
CA GLY A 169 -14.23 28.65 7.07
C GLY A 169 -14.93 27.50 7.78
N ASN A 170 -16.11 27.13 7.33
CA ASN A 170 -16.80 25.94 7.82
C ASN A 170 -16.07 24.66 7.34
N VAL A 171 -15.99 23.69 8.21
CA VAL A 171 -15.45 22.36 7.91
C VAL A 171 -16.57 21.33 8.09
N THR A 172 -16.73 20.45 7.12
CA THR A 172 -17.61 19.29 7.25
C THR A 172 -16.76 18.05 7.42
N VAL A 173 -16.98 17.35 8.52
CA VAL A 173 -16.34 16.07 8.82
C VAL A 173 -17.34 14.95 8.57
N ARG A 174 -16.94 13.95 7.79
CA ARG A 174 -17.69 12.73 7.54
C ARG A 174 -16.88 11.53 7.97
N LEU A 175 -17.54 10.55 8.55
CA LEU A 175 -16.94 9.26 8.86
C LEU A 175 -17.68 8.18 8.08
N TYR A 176 -16.91 7.38 7.35
CA TYR A 176 -17.39 6.24 6.60
C TYR A 176 -16.87 4.95 7.21
N ARG A 177 -17.66 3.90 7.13
CA ARG A 177 -17.27 2.55 7.45
C ARG A 177 -17.37 1.70 6.18
N PHE A 178 -16.26 1.16 5.75
CA PHE A 178 -16.15 0.32 4.54
C PHE A 178 -15.86 -1.12 4.93
N ASN A 179 -16.67 -2.05 4.47
CA ASN A 179 -16.46 -3.48 4.69
C ASN A 179 -15.48 -4.03 3.64
N LEU A 180 -14.32 -4.57 4.09
CA LEU A 180 -13.25 -5.03 3.20
C LEU A 180 -13.63 -6.29 2.41
N ASP A 181 -14.54 -7.13 2.94
CA ASP A 181 -14.97 -8.37 2.29
C ASP A 181 -16.05 -8.12 1.22
N THR A 182 -16.98 -7.21 1.50
CA THR A 182 -18.14 -6.99 0.62
C THR A 182 -18.00 -5.76 -0.29
N GLY A 183 -17.06 -4.86 0.00
CA GLY A 183 -16.89 -3.60 -0.71
C GLY A 183 -18.03 -2.59 -0.44
N SER A 184 -18.86 -2.82 0.60
CA SER A 184 -19.93 -1.90 0.95
C SER A 184 -19.45 -0.76 1.83
N SER A 185 -19.93 0.45 1.57
CA SER A 185 -19.62 1.65 2.34
C SER A 185 -20.86 2.27 2.94
N ASP A 186 -20.78 2.63 4.22
CA ASP A 186 -21.81 3.35 4.95
C ASP A 186 -21.25 4.66 5.52
N LYS A 187 -21.92 5.78 5.29
CA LYS A 187 -21.63 7.02 6.03
C LYS A 187 -22.25 6.90 7.42
N ILE A 188 -21.43 6.83 8.47
CA ILE A 188 -21.86 6.60 9.84
C ILE A 188 -21.93 7.89 10.67
N TYR A 189 -21.28 8.97 10.20
CA TYR A 189 -21.28 10.27 10.88
C TYR A 189 -21.11 11.41 9.89
N GLU A 190 -21.73 12.57 10.18
CA GLU A 190 -21.51 13.84 9.48
C GLU A 190 -21.79 14.99 10.42
N GLU A 191 -20.88 15.95 10.49
CA GLU A 191 -21.03 17.19 11.21
C GLU A 191 -20.39 18.34 10.43
N THR A 192 -21.03 19.51 10.48
CA THR A 192 -20.51 20.76 9.90
C THR A 192 -20.40 21.81 10.98
N GLY A 193 -19.25 22.43 11.10
CA GLY A 193 -19.02 23.47 12.10
C GLY A 193 -17.72 24.23 11.84
N TYR A 194 -17.50 25.26 12.65
CA TYR A 194 -16.32 26.08 12.56
C TYR A 194 -15.14 25.42 13.29
N GLY A 195 -14.06 25.10 12.55
CA GLY A 195 -12.84 24.57 13.16
C GLY A 195 -13.00 23.21 13.86
N LEU A 196 -13.93 22.34 13.36
CA LEU A 196 -14.09 21.00 13.91
C LEU A 196 -12.81 20.18 13.69
N SER A 197 -12.34 19.57 14.78
CA SER A 197 -11.24 18.60 14.75
C SER A 197 -11.74 17.26 15.27
N LEU A 198 -11.35 16.17 14.62
CA LEU A 198 -11.65 14.80 15.08
C LEU A 198 -11.16 14.50 16.49
N ILE A 199 -10.23 15.29 17.02
CA ILE A 199 -9.74 15.17 18.40
C ILE A 199 -10.87 15.31 19.43
N HIS A 200 -11.94 16.07 19.10
CA HIS A 200 -13.08 16.23 19.97
C HIS A 200 -14.06 15.05 19.96
N ILE A 201 -13.97 14.15 18.98
CA ILE A 201 -14.84 12.97 18.89
C ILE A 201 -14.33 11.81 19.77
N SER A 202 -13.04 11.77 20.06
CA SER A 202 -12.42 10.70 20.85
C SER A 202 -12.52 10.85 22.38
N GLU A 203 -13.06 11.95 22.90
CA GLU A 203 -13.24 12.16 24.34
C GLU A 203 -14.67 12.52 24.80
N PRO A 204 -15.71 11.73 24.50
CA PRO A 204 -17.04 12.05 25.03
C PRO A 204 -17.29 11.58 26.48
N THR A 205 -16.34 10.92 27.16
CA THR A 205 -16.68 10.16 28.38
C THR A 205 -15.95 10.56 29.65
N ARG A 206 -15.07 11.55 29.66
CA ARG A 206 -14.35 11.92 30.88
C ARG A 206 -14.89 13.13 31.66
N GLN A 207 -15.95 13.79 31.19
CA GLN A 207 -16.54 14.95 31.89
C GLN A 207 -17.82 14.67 32.69
N ALA A 208 -18.24 13.41 32.83
CA ALA A 208 -19.49 13.07 33.52
C ALA A 208 -19.31 12.48 34.94
N GLU A 209 -18.12 12.52 35.52
CA GLU A 209 -17.90 12.09 36.93
C GLU A 209 -17.10 13.15 37.69
N ILE A 210 -17.79 14.19 38.17
CA ILE A 210 -17.47 14.97 39.39
C ILE A 210 -18.78 15.23 40.11
#